data_136f8c237fe62123d05338bf9b24d119
#
_entry.id   136f8c237fe62123d05338bf9b24d119
#
_cell.length_a   1.000
_cell.length_b   1.000
_cell.length_c   1.000
_cell.angle_alpha   90.00
_cell.angle_beta   90.00
_cell.angle_gamma   90.00
#
_symmetry.space_group_name_H-M   'P 1'
#
loop_
_entity.id
_entity.type
_entity.pdbx_description
1 polymer ?
#
loop_
_entity_poly.entity_id
_entity_poly.type
_entity_poly.pdbx_seq_one_letter_code
_entity_poly.pdbx_strand_id
1 'polypeptide(L)'
;MKSLSSAVLMFWIAVALVSPLLGMQPDAIHLERILSTPDAHASLGNDDLGRDILARLFEGAQVSLSVAAIVTAVTMVFGTTLGLVAGYFGGWVDRALMHVTDVFLAFPGILLAIAFAAVLGPGVDNLVLALCLTAWVGYARLARAQALALRHRQHVLAAQSLGATTFRIMHRHMLPLLAAPLMVESTYKIASLIIAEASLSFLGLGIQPPHASWGSMLRDGVRYLLVAPHYVLAVGVSLMSLVLAVNLLGDKLRDAWDVKR
;
A
#
# COMPACT_ATOMS: atom_id res chain seq x y z
N MET A 1 13.41 -6.20 19.58
CA MET A 1 12.80 -6.17 18.25
C MET A 1 11.45 -5.43 18.19
N LYS A 2 10.59 -5.51 19.22
CA LYS A 2 9.21 -4.92 19.16
C LYS A 2 9.17 -3.37 19.08
N SER A 3 10.15 -2.65 19.61
CA SER A 3 10.26 -1.18 19.55
C SER A 3 10.90 -0.68 18.23
N LEU A 4 11.82 -1.46 17.66
CA LEU A 4 12.59 -1.07 16.48
C LEU A 4 11.70 -0.92 15.22
N SER A 5 10.80 -1.87 14.96
CA SER A 5 9.91 -1.80 13.79
C SER A 5 8.97 -0.58 13.84
N SER A 6 8.45 -0.26 15.03
CA SER A 6 7.63 0.95 15.19
C SER A 6 8.46 2.23 15.01
N ALA A 7 9.71 2.24 15.47
CA ALA A 7 10.60 3.38 15.29
C ALA A 7 10.97 3.60 13.81
N VAL A 8 11.27 2.52 13.07
CA VAL A 8 11.55 2.60 11.63
C VAL A 8 10.34 3.08 10.83
N LEU A 9 9.14 2.58 11.16
CA LEU A 9 7.92 3.05 10.49
C LEU A 9 7.64 4.52 10.79
N MET A 10 7.76 4.94 12.07
CA MET A 10 7.59 6.35 12.44
C MET A 10 8.63 7.24 11.77
N PHE A 11 9.87 6.76 11.63
CA PHE A 11 10.91 7.48 10.88
C PHE A 11 10.48 7.73 9.44
N TRP A 12 10.05 6.70 8.70
CA TRP A 12 9.62 6.86 7.30
C TRP A 12 8.36 7.69 7.13
N ILE A 13 7.42 7.59 8.07
CA ILE A 13 6.23 8.48 8.09
C ILE A 13 6.66 9.93 8.35
N ALA A 14 7.56 10.16 9.31
CA ALA A 14 8.07 11.50 9.58
C ALA A 14 8.83 12.07 8.38
N VAL A 15 9.68 11.27 7.71
CA VAL A 15 10.35 11.64 6.47
C VAL A 15 9.34 12.05 5.39
N ALA A 16 8.32 11.24 5.15
CA ALA A 16 7.30 11.53 4.14
C ALA A 16 6.50 12.82 4.42
N LEU A 17 6.23 13.12 5.69
CA LEU A 17 5.50 14.33 6.08
C LEU A 17 6.36 15.58 6.11
N VAL A 18 7.64 15.44 6.49
CA VAL A 18 8.54 16.59 6.70
C VAL A 18 9.34 16.93 5.45
N SER A 19 9.60 15.96 4.56
CA SER A 19 10.43 16.17 3.36
C SER A 19 10.00 17.36 2.49
N PRO A 20 8.70 17.65 2.26
CA PRO A 20 8.29 18.83 1.49
C PRO A 20 8.65 20.16 2.18
N LEU A 21 8.82 20.15 3.51
CA LEU A 21 9.15 21.34 4.30
C LEU A 21 10.65 21.61 4.39
N LEU A 22 11.49 20.62 4.05
CA LEU A 22 12.95 20.73 4.14
C LEU A 22 13.58 21.56 3.02
N GLY A 23 12.80 21.98 2.02
CA GLY A 23 13.30 22.76 0.88
C GLY A 23 14.36 22.02 0.05
N MET A 24 14.44 20.68 0.17
CA MET A 24 15.32 19.87 -0.67
C MET A 24 14.89 19.95 -2.12
N GLN A 25 15.86 19.88 -3.03
CA GLN A 25 15.63 19.97 -4.48
C GLN A 25 15.94 18.61 -5.14
N PRO A 26 15.01 17.63 -5.06
CA PRO A 26 15.24 16.28 -5.57
C PRO A 26 15.47 16.22 -7.08
N ASP A 27 15.02 17.25 -7.80
CA ASP A 27 15.10 17.32 -9.26
C ASP A 27 16.26 18.21 -9.77
N ALA A 28 17.05 18.83 -8.87
CA ALA A 28 18.18 19.67 -9.25
C ALA A 28 19.28 18.85 -9.92
N ILE A 29 19.57 19.14 -11.19
CA ILE A 29 20.56 18.43 -12.01
C ILE A 29 21.91 19.09 -11.87
N HIS A 30 22.96 18.28 -11.57
CA HIS A 30 24.34 18.70 -11.44
C HIS A 30 25.25 17.79 -12.27
N LEU A 31 25.38 18.05 -13.58
CA LEU A 31 26.08 17.16 -14.51
C LEU A 31 27.56 16.94 -14.16
N GLU A 32 28.17 17.84 -13.40
CA GLU A 32 29.52 17.70 -12.86
C GLU A 32 29.64 16.66 -11.74
N ARG A 33 28.50 16.17 -11.23
CA ARG A 33 28.41 15.23 -10.09
C ARG A 33 27.77 13.90 -10.44
N ILE A 34 27.69 13.56 -11.71
CA ILE A 34 27.11 12.28 -12.16
C ILE A 34 27.75 11.11 -11.45
N LEU A 35 26.93 10.27 -10.81
CA LEU A 35 27.32 9.04 -10.08
C LEU A 35 28.41 9.27 -9.02
N SER A 36 28.52 10.49 -8.49
CA SER A 36 29.52 10.78 -7.46
C SER A 36 29.23 9.98 -6.18
N THR A 37 30.28 9.53 -5.54
CA THR A 37 30.23 8.82 -4.26
C THR A 37 29.77 9.76 -3.12
N PRO A 38 29.29 9.24 -2.00
CA PRO A 38 28.93 10.03 -0.83
C PRO A 38 30.04 11.00 -0.43
N ASP A 39 29.68 12.28 -0.26
CA ASP A 39 30.56 13.35 0.16
C ASP A 39 29.86 14.32 1.15
N ALA A 40 30.53 15.41 1.56
CA ALA A 40 29.99 16.41 2.48
C ALA A 40 28.76 17.19 1.93
N HIS A 41 28.55 17.20 0.61
CA HIS A 41 27.44 17.89 -0.04
C HIS A 41 26.28 16.98 -0.41
N ALA A 42 26.55 15.67 -0.61
CA ALA A 42 25.57 14.66 -0.93
C ALA A 42 25.84 13.40 -0.09
N SER A 43 25.15 13.27 1.04
CA SER A 43 25.41 12.21 2.04
C SER A 43 25.28 10.78 1.51
N LEU A 44 24.44 10.55 0.51
CA LEU A 44 24.27 9.27 -0.18
C LEU A 44 24.84 9.28 -1.61
N GLY A 45 25.55 10.36 -2.00
CA GLY A 45 26.04 10.55 -3.36
C GLY A 45 24.95 11.04 -4.31
N ASN A 46 25.27 11.01 -5.60
CA ASN A 46 24.42 11.53 -6.66
C ASN A 46 24.06 10.42 -7.67
N ASP A 47 22.91 10.60 -8.34
CA ASP A 47 22.41 9.68 -9.36
C ASP A 47 23.03 9.93 -10.75
N ASP A 48 22.46 9.32 -11.78
CA ASP A 48 22.90 9.39 -13.17
C ASP A 48 22.74 10.74 -13.85
N LEU A 49 22.03 11.68 -13.23
CA LEU A 49 21.90 13.08 -13.65
C LEU A 49 22.57 14.05 -12.65
N GLY A 50 23.30 13.51 -11.65
CA GLY A 50 23.92 14.31 -10.60
C GLY A 50 22.95 14.84 -9.55
N ARG A 51 21.72 14.32 -9.48
CA ARG A 51 20.72 14.70 -8.47
C ARG A 51 21.06 14.02 -7.14
N ASP A 52 20.75 14.69 -6.02
CA ASP A 52 21.01 14.15 -4.68
C ASP A 52 20.13 12.92 -4.38
N ILE A 53 20.75 11.77 -4.17
CA ILE A 53 20.07 10.49 -3.85
C ILE A 53 19.27 10.60 -2.56
N LEU A 54 19.73 11.32 -1.53
CA LEU A 54 19.00 11.47 -0.27
C LEU A 54 17.71 12.27 -0.46
N ALA A 55 17.78 13.39 -1.18
CA ALA A 55 16.60 14.22 -1.47
C ALA A 55 15.54 13.42 -2.26
N ARG A 56 15.97 12.68 -3.27
CA ARG A 56 15.11 11.81 -4.09
C ARG A 56 14.55 10.63 -3.30
N LEU A 57 15.32 10.08 -2.38
CA LEU A 57 14.88 8.98 -1.50
C LEU A 57 13.76 9.45 -0.54
N PHE A 58 13.83 10.69 -0.08
CA PHE A 58 12.80 11.29 0.76
C PHE A 58 11.53 11.60 -0.02
N GLU A 59 11.65 12.15 -1.23
CA GLU A 59 10.52 12.31 -2.15
C GLU A 59 9.88 10.94 -2.48
N GLY A 60 10.68 9.94 -2.80
CA GLY A 60 10.21 8.57 -3.06
C GLY A 60 9.45 7.96 -1.88
N ALA A 61 9.91 8.20 -0.64
CA ALA A 61 9.17 7.77 0.56
C ALA A 61 7.79 8.41 0.64
N GLN A 62 7.68 9.72 0.39
CA GLN A 62 6.42 10.44 0.38
C GLN A 62 5.47 9.88 -0.68
N VAL A 63 5.95 9.66 -1.89
CA VAL A 63 5.14 9.15 -3.00
C VAL A 63 4.67 7.73 -2.72
N SER A 64 5.57 6.81 -2.38
CA SER A 64 5.23 5.39 -2.14
C SER A 64 4.27 5.23 -0.96
N LEU A 65 4.47 5.96 0.15
CA LEU A 65 3.56 5.92 1.29
C LEU A 65 2.20 6.53 0.97
N SER A 66 2.15 7.63 0.21
CA SER A 66 0.89 8.27 -0.21
C SER A 66 0.08 7.35 -1.10
N VAL A 67 0.70 6.74 -2.11
CA VAL A 67 0.05 5.76 -3.00
C VAL A 67 -0.50 4.59 -2.18
N ALA A 68 0.32 3.98 -1.33
CA ALA A 68 -0.11 2.86 -0.50
C ALA A 68 -1.27 3.23 0.44
N ALA A 69 -1.25 4.43 1.05
CA ALA A 69 -2.31 4.90 1.93
C ALA A 69 -3.62 5.14 1.17
N ILE A 70 -3.58 5.83 0.04
CA ILE A 70 -4.76 6.13 -0.79
C ILE A 70 -5.39 4.83 -1.29
N VAL A 71 -4.59 3.94 -1.90
CA VAL A 71 -5.09 2.66 -2.42
C VAL A 71 -5.68 1.81 -1.30
N THR A 72 -5.02 1.73 -0.14
CA THR A 72 -5.54 1.00 1.02
C THR A 72 -6.87 1.58 1.48
N ALA A 73 -6.99 2.89 1.65
CA ALA A 73 -8.22 3.53 2.12
C ALA A 73 -9.38 3.28 1.15
N VAL A 74 -9.18 3.51 -0.15
CA VAL A 74 -10.20 3.31 -1.19
C VAL A 74 -10.63 1.85 -1.25
N THR A 75 -9.69 0.92 -1.32
CA THR A 75 -9.98 -0.51 -1.49
C THR A 75 -10.55 -1.13 -0.22
N MET A 76 -10.15 -0.67 0.96
CA MET A 76 -10.75 -1.07 2.23
C MET A 76 -12.23 -0.66 2.30
N VAL A 77 -12.56 0.59 2.00
CA VAL A 77 -13.95 1.06 2.02
C VAL A 77 -14.79 0.33 0.98
N PHE A 78 -14.34 0.28 -0.26
CA PHE A 78 -15.05 -0.35 -1.37
C PHE A 78 -15.23 -1.86 -1.14
N GLY A 79 -14.15 -2.59 -0.89
CA GLY A 79 -14.17 -4.02 -0.68
C GLY A 79 -14.97 -4.43 0.56
N THR A 80 -14.81 -3.70 1.68
CA THR A 80 -15.58 -3.98 2.91
C THR A 80 -17.07 -3.78 2.67
N THR A 81 -17.47 -2.73 1.96
CA THR A 81 -18.88 -2.48 1.65
C THR A 81 -19.47 -3.61 0.82
N LEU A 82 -18.78 -4.01 -0.26
CA LEU A 82 -19.23 -5.14 -1.10
C LEU A 82 -19.29 -6.45 -0.32
N GLY A 83 -18.28 -6.74 0.51
CA GLY A 83 -18.25 -7.93 1.33
C GLY A 83 -19.35 -7.97 2.40
N LEU A 84 -19.62 -6.85 3.07
CA LEU A 84 -20.73 -6.73 4.01
C LEU A 84 -22.08 -6.99 3.33
N VAL A 85 -22.31 -6.38 2.18
CA VAL A 85 -23.53 -6.58 1.39
C VAL A 85 -23.68 -8.05 0.99
N ALA A 86 -22.63 -8.66 0.43
CA ALA A 86 -22.63 -10.06 0.05
C ALA A 86 -22.96 -10.98 1.23
N GLY A 87 -22.26 -10.83 2.36
CA GLY A 87 -22.42 -11.68 3.53
C GLY A 87 -23.74 -11.46 4.27
N TYR A 88 -24.27 -10.24 4.31
CA TYR A 88 -25.55 -9.93 4.95
C TYR A 88 -26.75 -10.48 4.17
N PHE A 89 -26.86 -10.14 2.90
CA PHE A 89 -28.00 -10.56 2.05
C PHE A 89 -27.93 -12.04 1.68
N GLY A 90 -26.72 -12.56 1.40
CA GLY A 90 -26.55 -13.96 0.98
C GLY A 90 -27.19 -14.24 -0.40
N GLY A 91 -27.55 -15.49 -0.63
CA GLY A 91 -28.30 -15.91 -1.82
C GLY A 91 -27.62 -15.58 -3.15
N TRP A 92 -28.37 -14.99 -4.08
CA TRP A 92 -27.85 -14.63 -5.43
C TRP A 92 -26.92 -13.42 -5.38
N VAL A 93 -27.15 -12.47 -4.46
CA VAL A 93 -26.28 -11.29 -4.29
C VAL A 93 -24.86 -11.73 -3.91
N ASP A 94 -24.78 -12.63 -2.94
CA ASP A 94 -23.50 -13.21 -2.51
C ASP A 94 -22.83 -13.95 -3.67
N ARG A 95 -23.56 -14.81 -4.38
CA ARG A 95 -23.01 -15.56 -5.50
C ARG A 95 -22.51 -14.66 -6.62
N ALA A 96 -23.26 -13.62 -6.99
CA ALA A 96 -22.88 -12.70 -8.05
C ALA A 96 -21.61 -11.90 -7.66
N LEU A 97 -21.57 -11.33 -6.45
CA LEU A 97 -20.40 -10.58 -5.99
C LEU A 97 -19.16 -11.48 -5.85
N MET A 98 -19.31 -12.70 -5.33
CA MET A 98 -18.19 -13.63 -5.22
C MET A 98 -17.71 -14.12 -6.58
N HIS A 99 -18.60 -14.31 -7.55
CA HIS A 99 -18.21 -14.63 -8.94
C HIS A 99 -17.29 -13.55 -9.52
N VAL A 100 -17.61 -12.27 -9.28
CA VAL A 100 -16.74 -11.16 -9.69
C VAL A 100 -15.38 -11.26 -8.98
N THR A 101 -15.36 -11.49 -7.67
CA THR A 101 -14.07 -11.65 -6.95
C THR A 101 -13.25 -12.84 -7.47
N ASP A 102 -13.91 -13.93 -7.85
CA ASP A 102 -13.24 -15.14 -8.37
C ASP A 102 -12.62 -14.89 -9.74
N VAL A 103 -13.26 -14.08 -10.60
CA VAL A 103 -12.66 -13.63 -11.88
C VAL A 103 -11.36 -12.86 -11.63
N PHE A 104 -11.35 -11.93 -10.66
CA PHE A 104 -10.11 -11.22 -10.33
C PHE A 104 -9.01 -12.13 -9.76
N LEU A 105 -9.39 -13.14 -8.98
CA LEU A 105 -8.45 -14.11 -8.38
C LEU A 105 -7.96 -15.18 -9.35
N ALA A 106 -8.62 -15.35 -10.51
CA ALA A 106 -8.14 -16.24 -11.56
C ALA A 106 -6.79 -15.78 -12.15
N PHE A 107 -6.45 -14.50 -11.97
CA PHE A 107 -5.18 -13.93 -12.40
C PHE A 107 -4.26 -13.63 -11.19
N PRO A 108 -2.94 -13.83 -11.32
CA PRO A 108 -1.99 -13.32 -10.34
C PRO A 108 -2.14 -11.79 -10.19
N GLY A 109 -2.38 -11.29 -8.96
CA GLY A 109 -2.75 -9.89 -8.73
C GLY A 109 -1.77 -8.87 -9.30
N ILE A 110 -0.44 -9.16 -9.22
CA ILE A 110 0.57 -8.26 -9.80
C ILE A 110 0.50 -8.22 -11.33
N LEU A 111 0.26 -9.34 -12.00
CA LEU A 111 0.14 -9.39 -13.46
C LEU A 111 -1.11 -8.62 -13.94
N LEU A 112 -2.21 -8.73 -13.18
CA LEU A 112 -3.42 -7.98 -13.47
C LEU A 112 -3.21 -6.47 -13.27
N ALA A 113 -2.49 -6.06 -12.23
CA ALA A 113 -2.12 -4.67 -12.01
C ALA A 113 -1.22 -4.11 -13.13
N ILE A 114 -0.23 -4.90 -13.60
CA ILE A 114 0.60 -4.55 -14.76
C ILE A 114 -0.26 -4.39 -16.01
N ALA A 115 -1.19 -5.31 -16.27
CA ALA A 115 -2.08 -5.24 -17.44
C ALA A 115 -2.93 -3.95 -17.41
N PHE A 116 -3.55 -3.62 -16.27
CA PHE A 116 -4.30 -2.36 -16.13
C PHE A 116 -3.41 -1.14 -16.30
N ALA A 117 -2.24 -1.10 -15.64
CA ALA A 117 -1.32 0.01 -15.75
C ALA A 117 -0.81 0.21 -17.20
N ALA A 118 -0.56 -0.89 -17.94
CA ALA A 118 -0.15 -0.83 -19.33
C ALA A 118 -1.25 -0.27 -20.25
N VAL A 119 -2.53 -0.58 -19.99
CA VAL A 119 -3.66 -0.05 -20.75
C VAL A 119 -3.95 1.41 -20.42
N LEU A 120 -3.86 1.78 -19.15
CA LEU A 120 -4.11 3.15 -18.68
C LEU A 120 -2.97 4.11 -19.05
N GLY A 121 -1.78 3.58 -19.26
CA GLY A 121 -0.56 4.35 -19.49
C GLY A 121 0.16 4.75 -18.20
N PRO A 122 1.39 5.27 -18.33
CA PRO A 122 2.21 5.68 -17.18
C PRO A 122 1.64 6.91 -16.47
N GLY A 123 1.90 7.02 -15.17
CA GLY A 123 1.47 8.15 -14.33
C GLY A 123 0.95 7.72 -12.96
N VAL A 124 1.01 8.64 -11.99
CA VAL A 124 0.61 8.36 -10.59
C VAL A 124 -0.88 7.98 -10.50
N ASP A 125 -1.74 8.75 -11.16
CA ASP A 125 -3.19 8.53 -11.11
C ASP A 125 -3.58 7.18 -11.72
N ASN A 126 -2.98 6.84 -12.85
CA ASN A 126 -3.19 5.57 -13.53
C ASN A 126 -2.66 4.38 -12.70
N LEU A 127 -1.52 4.56 -12.05
CA LEU A 127 -0.95 3.59 -11.11
C LEU A 127 -1.90 3.34 -9.92
N VAL A 128 -2.39 4.42 -9.29
CA VAL A 128 -3.35 4.33 -8.18
C VAL A 128 -4.62 3.62 -8.62
N LEU A 129 -5.16 3.98 -9.79
CA LEU A 129 -6.35 3.34 -10.35
C LEU A 129 -6.13 1.85 -10.63
N ALA A 130 -5.02 1.48 -11.26
CA ALA A 130 -4.69 0.08 -11.56
C ALA A 130 -4.58 -0.77 -10.27
N LEU A 131 -3.94 -0.22 -9.23
CA LEU A 131 -3.84 -0.87 -7.93
C LEU A 131 -5.21 -0.94 -7.22
N CYS A 132 -6.02 0.11 -7.29
CA CYS A 132 -7.38 0.10 -6.71
C CYS A 132 -8.27 -0.95 -7.37
N LEU A 133 -8.19 -1.13 -8.69
CA LEU A 133 -8.96 -2.12 -9.43
C LEU A 133 -8.65 -3.57 -8.99
N THR A 134 -7.48 -3.83 -8.44
CA THR A 134 -7.05 -5.19 -8.06
C THR A 134 -7.07 -5.46 -6.55
N ALA A 135 -6.81 -4.46 -5.72
CA ALA A 135 -6.53 -4.66 -4.29
C ALA A 135 -7.77 -4.82 -3.40
N TRP A 136 -8.98 -4.49 -3.87
CA TRP A 136 -10.23 -4.52 -3.10
C TRP A 136 -10.72 -5.94 -2.75
N VAL A 137 -10.36 -6.95 -3.54
CA VAL A 137 -10.88 -8.32 -3.45
C VAL A 137 -10.61 -8.97 -2.09
N GLY A 138 -9.41 -8.77 -1.51
CA GLY A 138 -9.06 -9.28 -0.18
C GLY A 138 -9.99 -8.76 0.91
N TYR A 139 -10.26 -7.45 0.90
CA TYR A 139 -11.20 -6.82 1.82
C TYR A 139 -12.64 -7.32 1.65
N ALA A 140 -13.09 -7.50 0.42
CA ALA A 140 -14.43 -8.02 0.13
C ALA A 140 -14.62 -9.43 0.68
N ARG A 141 -13.67 -10.33 0.46
CA ARG A 141 -13.73 -11.71 0.98
C ARG A 141 -13.64 -11.75 2.51
N LEU A 142 -12.76 -10.95 3.12
CA LEU A 142 -12.64 -10.85 4.56
C LEU A 142 -13.95 -10.35 5.19
N ALA A 143 -14.47 -9.22 4.69
CA ALA A 143 -15.72 -8.64 5.20
C ALA A 143 -16.91 -9.56 5.01
N ARG A 144 -17.01 -10.26 3.88
CA ARG A 144 -18.03 -11.28 3.65
C ARG A 144 -17.97 -12.41 4.67
N ALA A 145 -16.79 -12.98 4.90
CA ALA A 145 -16.61 -14.07 5.86
C ALA A 145 -17.04 -13.66 7.27
N GLN A 146 -16.66 -12.46 7.70
CA GLN A 146 -17.07 -11.90 8.98
C GLN A 146 -18.57 -11.63 9.03
N ALA A 147 -19.15 -11.06 7.96
CA ALA A 147 -20.59 -10.79 7.89
C ALA A 147 -21.43 -12.05 8.00
N LEU A 148 -21.03 -13.14 7.33
CA LEU A 148 -21.68 -14.45 7.45
C LEU A 148 -21.66 -14.98 8.88
N ALA A 149 -20.55 -14.81 9.60
CA ALA A 149 -20.44 -15.22 11.00
C ALA A 149 -21.26 -14.34 11.95
N LEU A 150 -21.39 -13.04 11.65
CA LEU A 150 -22.05 -12.07 12.52
C LEU A 150 -23.58 -12.01 12.33
N ARG A 151 -24.10 -12.27 11.13
CA ARG A 151 -25.53 -12.07 10.82
C ARG A 151 -26.48 -12.93 11.68
N HIS A 152 -25.99 -14.03 12.23
CA HIS A 152 -26.76 -14.93 13.11
C HIS A 152 -26.42 -14.74 14.60
N ARG A 153 -25.61 -13.74 14.98
CA ARG A 153 -25.32 -13.42 16.37
C ARG A 153 -26.53 -12.79 17.05
N GLN A 154 -26.72 -13.10 18.32
CA GLN A 154 -27.89 -12.68 19.11
C GLN A 154 -28.15 -11.15 19.07
N HIS A 155 -27.09 -10.33 19.14
CA HIS A 155 -27.24 -8.87 19.09
C HIS A 155 -27.74 -8.34 17.73
N VAL A 156 -27.40 -9.03 16.62
CA VAL A 156 -27.90 -8.71 15.27
C VAL A 156 -29.37 -9.12 15.15
N LEU A 157 -29.71 -10.32 15.59
CA LEU A 157 -31.10 -10.83 15.60
C LEU A 157 -32.00 -9.97 16.48
N ALA A 158 -31.54 -9.56 17.67
CA ALA A 158 -32.26 -8.65 18.55
C ALA A 158 -32.52 -7.30 17.88
N ALA A 159 -31.51 -6.71 17.20
CA ALA A 159 -31.68 -5.47 16.46
C ALA A 159 -32.71 -5.61 15.32
N GLN A 160 -32.72 -6.75 14.61
CA GLN A 160 -33.73 -7.05 13.59
C GLN A 160 -35.14 -7.15 14.19
N SER A 161 -35.31 -7.84 15.31
CA SER A 161 -36.60 -8.01 16.00
C SER A 161 -37.14 -6.68 16.52
N LEU A 162 -36.27 -5.72 16.83
CA LEU A 162 -36.61 -4.33 17.23
C LEU A 162 -36.86 -3.41 16.02
N GLY A 163 -36.88 -3.93 14.79
CA GLY A 163 -37.17 -3.16 13.58
C GLY A 163 -36.02 -2.28 13.07
N ALA A 164 -34.76 -2.57 13.43
CA ALA A 164 -33.63 -1.83 12.90
C ALA A 164 -33.49 -2.06 11.38
N THR A 165 -33.23 -0.97 10.65
CA THR A 165 -33.03 -1.04 9.20
C THR A 165 -31.73 -1.79 8.85
N THR A 166 -31.67 -2.42 7.69
CA THR A 166 -30.49 -3.14 7.18
C THR A 166 -29.22 -2.27 7.24
N PHE A 167 -29.32 -1.00 6.81
CA PHE A 167 -28.18 -0.08 6.85
C PHE A 167 -27.68 0.13 8.30
N ARG A 168 -28.61 0.34 9.25
CA ARG A 168 -28.27 0.49 10.68
C ARG A 168 -27.60 -0.75 11.22
N ILE A 169 -28.07 -1.96 10.86
CA ILE A 169 -27.49 -3.23 11.29
C ILE A 169 -26.07 -3.37 10.76
N MET A 170 -25.87 -3.20 9.46
CA MET A 170 -24.53 -3.30 8.85
C MET A 170 -23.55 -2.28 9.44
N HIS A 171 -23.96 -1.01 9.53
CA HIS A 171 -23.05 0.07 9.94
C HIS A 171 -22.81 0.10 11.46
N ARG A 172 -23.83 -0.15 12.29
CA ARG A 172 -23.74 0.03 13.76
C ARG A 172 -23.50 -1.25 14.53
N HIS A 173 -23.92 -2.41 14.00
CA HIS A 173 -23.83 -3.68 14.69
C HIS A 173 -22.81 -4.64 14.08
N MET A 174 -22.46 -4.51 12.79
CA MET A 174 -21.52 -5.40 12.13
C MET A 174 -20.17 -4.71 11.86
N LEU A 175 -20.15 -3.57 11.19
CA LEU A 175 -18.92 -2.88 10.76
C LEU A 175 -17.93 -2.61 11.92
N PRO A 176 -18.34 -2.18 13.13
CA PRO A 176 -17.39 -1.98 14.23
C PRO A 176 -16.69 -3.27 14.67
N LEU A 177 -17.33 -4.42 14.52
CA LEU A 177 -16.75 -5.73 14.86
C LEU A 177 -15.75 -6.22 13.78
N LEU A 178 -15.82 -5.66 12.57
CA LEU A 178 -14.86 -5.92 11.51
C LEU A 178 -13.61 -5.05 11.62
N ALA A 179 -13.62 -4.00 12.43
CA ALA A 179 -12.52 -3.04 12.50
C ALA A 179 -11.17 -3.72 12.80
N ALA A 180 -11.14 -4.63 13.78
CA ALA A 180 -9.91 -5.34 14.15
C ALA A 180 -9.34 -6.17 12.98
N PRO A 181 -10.07 -7.13 12.38
CA PRO A 181 -9.55 -7.89 11.25
C PRO A 181 -9.22 -7.01 10.02
N LEU A 182 -9.99 -5.93 9.77
CA LEU A 182 -9.70 -5.01 8.67
C LEU A 182 -8.39 -4.22 8.89
N MET A 183 -8.09 -3.82 10.12
CA MET A 183 -6.84 -3.12 10.43
C MET A 183 -5.63 -4.05 10.27
N VAL A 184 -5.73 -5.32 10.68
CA VAL A 184 -4.66 -6.31 10.43
C VAL A 184 -4.45 -6.52 8.94
N GLU A 185 -5.53 -6.75 8.17
CA GLU A 185 -5.47 -6.90 6.72
C GLU A 185 -4.82 -5.68 6.06
N SER A 186 -5.15 -4.46 6.55
CA SER A 186 -4.61 -3.22 5.99
C SER A 186 -3.10 -3.10 6.16
N THR A 187 -2.53 -3.57 7.26
CA THR A 187 -1.07 -3.54 7.43
C THR A 187 -0.34 -4.42 6.41
N TYR A 188 -0.82 -5.65 6.19
CA TYR A 188 -0.24 -6.52 5.17
C TYR A 188 -0.48 -5.97 3.76
N LYS A 189 -1.64 -5.35 3.54
CA LYS A 189 -1.97 -4.74 2.26
C LYS A 189 -1.07 -3.54 1.94
N ILE A 190 -0.79 -2.66 2.91
CA ILE A 190 0.15 -1.54 2.74
C ILE A 190 1.53 -2.05 2.32
N ALA A 191 2.08 -3.08 3.01
CA ALA A 191 3.37 -3.65 2.65
C ALA A 191 3.37 -4.20 1.20
N SER A 192 2.32 -4.93 0.82
CA SER A 192 2.21 -5.48 -0.54
C SER A 192 2.01 -4.40 -1.60
N LEU A 193 1.31 -3.31 -1.28
CA LEU A 193 1.10 -2.18 -2.20
C LEU A 193 2.37 -1.36 -2.41
N ILE A 194 3.21 -1.17 -1.39
CA ILE A 194 4.53 -0.54 -1.54
C ILE A 194 5.40 -1.34 -2.52
N ILE A 195 5.41 -2.67 -2.40
CA ILE A 195 6.14 -3.54 -3.32
C ILE A 195 5.53 -3.47 -4.74
N ALA A 196 4.21 -3.47 -4.86
CA ALA A 196 3.53 -3.40 -6.15
C ALA A 196 3.76 -2.06 -6.85
N GLU A 197 3.69 -0.93 -6.12
CA GLU A 197 4.03 0.40 -6.62
C GLU A 197 5.48 0.42 -7.13
N ALA A 198 6.43 -0.01 -6.28
CA ALA A 198 7.84 -0.04 -6.65
C ALA A 198 8.10 -0.93 -7.89
N SER A 199 7.41 -2.07 -8.00
CA SER A 199 7.51 -2.96 -9.17
C SER A 199 6.97 -2.33 -10.45
N LEU A 200 5.79 -1.67 -10.38
CA LEU A 200 5.20 -0.99 -11.52
C LEU A 200 6.02 0.23 -11.95
N SER A 201 6.54 1.00 -11.00
CA SER A 201 7.44 2.14 -11.27
C SER A 201 8.79 1.67 -11.82
N PHE A 202 9.32 0.53 -11.36
CA PHE A 202 10.51 -0.11 -11.92
C PHE A 202 10.31 -0.50 -13.39
N LEU A 203 9.13 -1.00 -13.76
CA LEU A 203 8.76 -1.33 -15.13
C LEU A 203 8.45 -0.09 -16.01
N GLY A 204 8.46 1.12 -15.43
CA GLY A 204 8.17 2.36 -16.16
C GLY A 204 6.69 2.69 -16.29
N LEU A 205 5.81 1.93 -15.63
CA LEU A 205 4.36 2.14 -15.66
C LEU A 205 3.84 3.04 -14.52
N GLY A 206 4.70 3.36 -13.54
CA GLY A 206 4.35 4.20 -12.39
C GLY A 206 4.77 5.64 -12.54
N ILE A 207 5.49 6.13 -11.53
CA ILE A 207 5.94 7.52 -11.41
C ILE A 207 6.88 7.88 -12.54
N GLN A 208 6.61 9.04 -13.17
CA GLN A 208 7.40 9.53 -14.30
C GLN A 208 8.32 10.69 -13.88
N PRO A 209 9.47 10.87 -14.55
CA PRO A 209 10.31 12.05 -14.36
C PRO A 209 9.52 13.36 -14.51
N PRO A 210 9.87 14.42 -13.76
CA PRO A 210 11.06 14.53 -12.91
C PRO A 210 10.94 13.82 -11.55
N HIS A 211 9.72 13.52 -11.08
CA HIS A 211 9.45 12.96 -9.75
C HIS A 211 10.14 11.63 -9.50
N ALA A 212 10.53 11.42 -8.24
CA ALA A 212 11.14 10.18 -7.80
C ALA A 212 10.13 9.25 -7.13
N SER A 213 10.27 7.93 -7.37
CA SER A 213 9.80 6.87 -6.50
C SER A 213 10.92 5.87 -6.28
N TRP A 214 10.82 5.07 -5.22
CA TRP A 214 11.85 4.05 -4.98
C TRP A 214 11.95 3.04 -6.13
N GLY A 215 10.83 2.73 -6.80
CA GLY A 215 10.82 1.84 -7.96
C GLY A 215 11.53 2.46 -9.17
N SER A 216 11.27 3.73 -9.49
CA SER A 216 11.97 4.42 -10.59
C SER A 216 13.45 4.59 -10.30
N MET A 217 13.82 4.94 -9.06
CA MET A 217 15.22 5.04 -8.64
C MET A 217 15.96 3.71 -8.75
N LEU A 218 15.32 2.59 -8.37
CA LEU A 218 15.91 1.25 -8.56
C LEU A 218 16.10 0.92 -10.04
N ARG A 219 15.12 1.22 -10.90
CA ARG A 219 15.23 1.02 -12.36
C ARG A 219 16.42 1.76 -12.94
N ASP A 220 16.59 3.02 -12.56
CA ASP A 220 17.66 3.86 -13.08
C ASP A 220 19.02 3.42 -12.51
N GLY A 221 19.08 3.15 -11.20
CA GLY A 221 20.29 2.76 -10.50
C GLY A 221 20.86 1.38 -10.87
N VAL A 222 20.01 0.39 -11.18
CA VAL A 222 20.45 -0.97 -11.56
C VAL A 222 21.41 -0.95 -12.76
N ARG A 223 21.24 -0.01 -13.67
CA ARG A 223 22.14 0.18 -14.84
C ARG A 223 23.59 0.48 -14.42
N TYR A 224 23.76 1.07 -13.26
CA TYR A 224 25.05 1.54 -12.72
C TYR A 224 25.51 0.73 -11.51
N LEU A 225 24.94 -0.45 -11.28
CA LEU A 225 25.19 -1.26 -10.09
C LEU A 225 26.68 -1.56 -9.86
N LEU A 226 27.46 -1.77 -10.94
CA LEU A 226 28.89 -2.06 -10.85
C LEU A 226 29.76 -0.82 -10.65
N VAL A 227 29.26 0.36 -10.97
CA VAL A 227 30.01 1.64 -10.89
C VAL A 227 29.60 2.45 -9.65
N ALA A 228 28.31 2.48 -9.36
CA ALA A 228 27.71 3.23 -8.26
C ALA A 228 26.78 2.36 -7.41
N PRO A 229 27.28 1.31 -6.73
CA PRO A 229 26.45 0.40 -5.93
C PRO A 229 25.70 1.10 -4.79
N HIS A 230 26.25 2.19 -4.25
CA HIS A 230 25.64 2.99 -3.20
C HIS A 230 24.24 3.49 -3.58
N TYR A 231 23.99 3.82 -4.85
CA TYR A 231 22.71 4.26 -5.35
C TYR A 231 21.62 3.18 -5.13
N VAL A 232 21.83 2.00 -5.69
CA VAL A 232 20.85 0.89 -5.58
C VAL A 232 20.72 0.41 -4.14
N LEU A 233 21.85 0.33 -3.39
CA LEU A 233 21.83 -0.11 -2.00
C LEU A 233 21.06 0.84 -1.10
N ALA A 234 21.21 2.16 -1.24
CA ALA A 234 20.47 3.14 -0.46
C ALA A 234 18.95 2.96 -0.64
N VAL A 235 18.47 2.85 -1.87
CA VAL A 235 17.06 2.69 -2.18
C VAL A 235 16.54 1.32 -1.76
N GLY A 236 17.27 0.25 -2.06
CA GLY A 236 16.90 -1.12 -1.71
C GLY A 236 16.79 -1.35 -0.20
N VAL A 237 17.74 -0.84 0.59
CA VAL A 237 17.70 -0.92 2.06
C VAL A 237 16.52 -0.11 2.61
N SER A 238 16.24 1.06 2.04
CA SER A 238 15.11 1.89 2.45
C SER A 238 13.78 1.19 2.21
N LEU A 239 13.56 0.66 1.01
CA LEU A 239 12.37 -0.11 0.66
C LEU A 239 12.21 -1.34 1.58
N MET A 240 13.28 -2.12 1.75
CA MET A 240 13.28 -3.29 2.62
C MET A 240 12.95 -2.92 4.06
N SER A 241 13.55 -1.85 4.59
CA SER A 241 13.33 -1.41 5.98
C SER A 241 11.88 -1.02 6.24
N LEU A 242 11.25 -0.29 5.31
CA LEU A 242 9.85 0.11 5.42
C LEU A 242 8.90 -1.10 5.33
N VAL A 243 9.09 -1.96 4.33
CA VAL A 243 8.25 -3.16 4.14
C VAL A 243 8.32 -4.09 5.35
N LEU A 244 9.53 -4.34 5.88
CA LEU A 244 9.71 -5.14 7.08
C LEU A 244 9.05 -4.48 8.31
N ALA A 245 9.18 -3.17 8.47
CA ALA A 245 8.57 -2.45 9.59
C ALA A 245 7.04 -2.55 9.58
N VAL A 246 6.42 -2.40 8.40
CA VAL A 246 4.96 -2.52 8.22
C VAL A 246 4.48 -3.94 8.49
N ASN A 247 5.15 -4.97 7.95
CA ASN A 247 4.80 -6.37 8.20
C ASN A 247 4.89 -6.74 9.68
N LEU A 248 6.00 -6.38 10.35
CA LEU A 248 6.17 -6.61 11.78
C LEU A 248 5.14 -5.85 12.65
N LEU A 249 4.63 -4.71 12.18
CA LEU A 249 3.52 -4.03 12.82
C LEU A 249 2.22 -4.83 12.66
N GLY A 250 1.97 -5.39 11.48
CA GLY A 250 0.83 -6.25 11.21
C GLY A 250 0.78 -7.46 12.15
N ASP A 251 1.92 -8.14 12.31
CA ASP A 251 2.04 -9.28 13.24
C ASP A 251 1.73 -8.85 14.69
N LYS A 252 2.24 -7.70 15.14
CA LYS A 252 1.94 -7.18 16.48
C LYS A 252 0.46 -6.88 16.68
N LEU A 253 -0.18 -6.27 15.71
CA LEU A 253 -1.62 -5.98 15.78
C LEU A 253 -2.43 -7.26 15.83
N ARG A 254 -2.07 -8.23 15.03
CA ARG A 254 -2.68 -9.56 15.04
C ARG A 254 -2.56 -10.23 16.41
N ASP A 255 -1.35 -10.32 16.95
CA ASP A 255 -1.10 -10.92 18.28
C ASP A 255 -1.88 -10.20 19.37
N ALA A 256 -1.93 -8.87 19.34
CA ALA A 256 -2.63 -8.07 20.35
C ALA A 256 -4.15 -8.29 20.36
N TRP A 257 -4.72 -8.68 19.22
CA TRP A 257 -6.15 -8.94 19.11
C TRP A 257 -6.52 -10.41 19.28
N ASP A 258 -5.65 -11.37 18.95
CA ASP A 258 -5.86 -12.79 19.21
C ASP A 258 -5.86 -13.12 20.71
N VAL A 259 -5.06 -12.43 21.51
CA VAL A 259 -5.00 -12.62 23.00
C VAL A 259 -6.28 -12.15 23.72
N LYS A 260 -7.17 -11.40 23.05
CA LYS A 260 -8.41 -10.86 23.64
C LYS A 260 -9.66 -11.71 23.31
N ARG A 261 -9.48 -12.84 22.67
CA ARG A 261 -10.54 -13.84 22.44
C ARG A 261 -10.37 -15.04 23.36
#